data_f33baf76c6533072cf7d10fe744ae268
#
_entry.id   f33baf76c6533072cf7d10fe744ae268
#
_cell.length_a   1.000
_cell.length_b   1.000
_cell.length_c   1.000
_cell.angle_alpha   90.00
_cell.angle_beta   90.00
_cell.angle_gamma   90.00
#
_symmetry.space_group_name_H-M   'P 1'
#
loop_
_entity.id
_entity.type
_entity.pdbx_description
1 polymer ?
#
loop_
_entity_poly.entity_id
_entity_poly.type
_entity_poly.pdbx_seq_one_letter_code
_entity_poly.pdbx_strand_id
1 'polypeptide(L)'
;MNRTLALLLCLIALIGGWVAYSGFSTPHAAAGSPGALAPKVEGSRVYFVPLGSFNGDDLAALAQYYRDNYKLDITILKGITVDGTVRDSSRGQLMAEKLVESVRAGVPEYANDPRAILIGFTSEDIYPTSQKWQFAFGWRLGSSHAAVVSTARMSLHYIGQPMDLNLSETRLRKMVTKDIGILYYGLPQNQNPKSVLFNGIMGIEELDQVGEDF
;
A
#
# COMPACT_ATOMS: atom_id res chain seq x y z
N MET A 1 -3.07 -79.30 2.98
CA MET A 1 -4.19 -78.72 2.19
C MET A 1 -3.72 -77.39 1.64
N ASN A 2 -3.58 -77.41 0.33
CA ASN A 2 -3.03 -76.31 -0.51
C ASN A 2 -3.88 -75.04 -0.52
N ARG A 3 -3.25 -73.91 -0.58
CA ARG A 3 -3.71 -72.80 -1.45
C ARG A 3 -2.56 -71.82 -1.77
N THR A 4 -2.13 -71.97 -2.99
CA THR A 4 -1.25 -71.05 -3.77
C THR A 4 -1.76 -69.66 -3.78
N LEU A 5 -0.91 -68.68 -3.42
CA LEU A 5 -1.18 -67.28 -3.57
C LEU A 5 -0.37 -66.76 -4.74
N ALA A 6 -1.06 -66.36 -5.83
CA ALA A 6 -0.47 -65.80 -7.00
C ALA A 6 -0.13 -64.31 -6.75
N LEU A 7 1.15 -63.97 -6.93
CA LEU A 7 1.64 -62.57 -6.97
C LEU A 7 1.28 -61.94 -8.33
N LEU A 8 0.44 -60.93 -8.32
CA LEU A 8 0.19 -60.07 -9.45
C LEU A 8 1.04 -58.81 -9.30
N LEU A 9 2.12 -58.73 -10.08
CA LEU A 9 2.95 -57.53 -10.22
C LEU A 9 2.22 -56.52 -11.13
N CYS A 10 1.67 -55.46 -10.56
CA CYS A 10 1.25 -54.27 -11.33
C CYS A 10 2.41 -53.29 -11.43
N LEU A 11 3.01 -53.20 -12.61
CA LEU A 11 3.90 -52.14 -13.04
C LEU A 11 3.04 -50.86 -13.17
N ILE A 12 3.20 -49.90 -12.27
CA ILE A 12 2.68 -48.54 -12.48
C ILE A 12 3.80 -47.72 -13.07
N ALA A 13 3.66 -47.39 -14.36
CA ALA A 13 4.50 -46.44 -15.05
C ALA A 13 4.20 -45.04 -14.50
N LEU A 14 5.17 -44.44 -13.82
CA LEU A 14 5.14 -43.02 -13.42
C LEU A 14 5.36 -42.18 -14.68
N ILE A 15 4.28 -41.73 -15.29
CA ILE A 15 4.31 -40.64 -16.27
C ILE A 15 4.26 -39.34 -15.45
N GLY A 16 5.43 -38.73 -15.29
CA GLY A 16 5.56 -37.38 -14.71
C GLY A 16 4.90 -36.34 -15.61
N GLY A 17 3.65 -36.01 -15.33
CA GLY A 17 3.00 -34.88 -15.92
C GLY A 17 3.44 -33.59 -15.19
N TRP A 18 4.30 -32.81 -15.82
CA TRP A 18 4.52 -31.43 -15.44
C TRP A 18 3.24 -30.64 -15.76
N VAL A 19 2.44 -30.37 -14.76
CA VAL A 19 1.38 -29.38 -14.86
C VAL A 19 2.05 -28.01 -14.77
N ALA A 20 2.30 -27.40 -15.93
CA ALA A 20 2.62 -25.99 -15.98
C ALA A 20 1.41 -25.22 -15.47
N TYR A 21 1.53 -24.66 -14.27
CA TYR A 21 0.56 -23.70 -13.72
C TYR A 21 0.74 -22.41 -14.52
N SER A 22 0.08 -22.32 -15.66
CA SER A 22 -0.11 -21.07 -16.36
C SER A 22 -1.17 -20.28 -15.57
N GLY A 23 -0.71 -19.44 -14.65
CA GLY A 23 -1.54 -18.43 -14.01
C GLY A 23 -2.10 -17.53 -15.11
N PHE A 24 -3.34 -17.75 -15.50
CA PHE A 24 -4.09 -16.80 -16.30
C PHE A 24 -4.40 -15.60 -15.41
N SER A 25 -3.48 -14.63 -15.39
CA SER A 25 -3.83 -13.26 -15.05
C SER A 25 -4.78 -12.79 -16.16
N THR A 26 -6.08 -12.76 -15.87
CA THR A 26 -7.03 -12.06 -16.72
C THR A 26 -6.56 -10.62 -16.83
N PRO A 27 -6.33 -10.08 -18.05
CA PRO A 27 -6.03 -8.67 -18.17
C PRO A 27 -7.23 -7.89 -17.64
N HIS A 28 -7.03 -7.17 -16.55
CA HIS A 28 -7.99 -6.17 -16.10
C HIS A 28 -8.17 -5.18 -17.24
N ALA A 29 -9.41 -4.99 -17.68
CA ALA A 29 -9.75 -4.07 -18.75
C ALA A 29 -9.20 -2.69 -18.39
N ALA A 30 -8.32 -2.17 -19.22
CA ALA A 30 -7.67 -0.89 -19.07
C ALA A 30 -8.71 0.24 -18.97
N ALA A 31 -9.01 0.67 -17.76
CA ALA A 31 -9.44 2.03 -17.51
C ALA A 31 -8.24 2.92 -17.87
N GLY A 32 -8.43 3.85 -18.80
CA GLY A 32 -7.47 4.67 -19.51
C GLY A 32 -6.03 4.65 -19.00
N SER A 33 -5.11 4.29 -19.88
CA SER A 33 -3.69 4.14 -19.56
C SER A 33 -3.17 5.30 -18.71
N PRO A 34 -2.56 5.06 -17.53
CA PRO A 34 -2.01 6.12 -16.67
C PRO A 34 -0.90 6.96 -17.34
N GLY A 35 -0.42 6.53 -18.49
CA GLY A 35 0.64 7.20 -19.25
C GLY A 35 0.29 8.57 -19.86
N ALA A 36 -0.95 9.06 -19.68
CA ALA A 36 -1.38 10.38 -20.15
C ALA A 36 -1.36 11.47 -19.06
N LEU A 37 -1.20 11.11 -17.77
CA LEU A 37 -1.17 12.08 -16.68
C LEU A 37 0.24 12.64 -16.50
N ALA A 38 0.34 13.98 -16.50
CA ALA A 38 1.59 14.67 -16.18
C ALA A 38 1.64 15.03 -14.68
N PRO A 39 2.83 15.13 -14.07
CA PRO A 39 2.96 15.58 -12.70
C PRO A 39 2.46 17.03 -12.55
N LYS A 40 1.86 17.37 -11.41
CA LYS A 40 1.39 18.72 -11.08
C LYS A 40 2.52 19.75 -11.16
N VAL A 41 3.72 19.36 -10.77
CA VAL A 41 4.95 20.16 -10.87
C VAL A 41 5.94 19.37 -11.73
N GLU A 42 6.44 19.97 -12.79
CA GLU A 42 7.40 19.33 -13.68
C GLU A 42 8.68 18.93 -12.92
N GLY A 43 9.19 17.72 -13.21
CA GLY A 43 10.35 17.17 -12.55
C GLY A 43 10.08 16.64 -11.13
N SER A 44 8.80 16.51 -10.72
CA SER A 44 8.46 15.88 -9.44
C SER A 44 8.93 14.44 -9.38
N ARG A 45 9.26 14.00 -8.15
CA ARG A 45 9.68 12.63 -7.82
C ARG A 45 8.95 12.14 -6.58
N VAL A 46 8.69 10.85 -6.54
CA VAL A 46 8.05 10.20 -5.39
C VAL A 46 9.11 9.45 -4.57
N TYR A 47 9.05 9.64 -3.27
CA TYR A 47 9.95 9.01 -2.31
C TYR A 47 9.13 8.22 -1.29
N PHE A 48 9.49 6.97 -1.09
CA PHE A 48 8.93 6.12 -0.04
C PHE A 48 9.85 6.12 1.18
N VAL A 49 9.27 6.33 2.36
CA VAL A 49 10.01 6.49 3.61
C VAL A 49 9.51 5.47 4.63
N PRO A 50 10.28 4.40 4.93
CA PRO A 50 9.94 3.47 6.00
C PRO A 50 9.98 4.17 7.36
N LEU A 51 8.98 3.93 8.22
CA LEU A 51 8.87 4.50 9.56
C LEU A 51 8.90 3.39 10.61
N GLY A 52 9.77 3.55 11.60
CA GLY A 52 9.94 2.58 12.68
C GLY A 52 10.41 1.22 12.16
N SER A 53 9.62 0.18 12.42
CA SER A 53 9.91 -1.21 12.00
C SER A 53 9.25 -1.62 10.69
N PHE A 54 8.76 -0.67 9.87
CA PHE A 54 8.14 -1.03 8.59
C PHE A 54 9.12 -1.78 7.69
N ASN A 55 8.67 -2.87 7.08
CA ASN A 55 9.51 -3.72 6.26
C ASN A 55 9.88 -3.03 4.93
N GLY A 56 11.17 -2.84 4.70
CA GLY A 56 11.68 -2.23 3.46
C GLY A 56 11.46 -3.08 2.20
N ASP A 57 11.40 -4.41 2.34
CA ASP A 57 11.19 -5.31 1.20
C ASP A 57 9.78 -5.14 0.61
N ASP A 58 8.78 -4.88 1.45
CA ASP A 58 7.41 -4.59 1.00
C ASP A 58 7.36 -3.30 0.18
N LEU A 59 8.19 -2.31 0.51
CA LEU A 59 8.31 -1.07 -0.27
C LEU A 59 9.01 -1.28 -1.61
N ALA A 60 9.95 -2.21 -1.70
CA ALA A 60 10.61 -2.54 -2.96
C ALA A 60 9.60 -3.14 -3.97
N ALA A 61 8.76 -4.05 -3.53
CA ALA A 61 7.70 -4.64 -4.34
C ALA A 61 6.67 -3.58 -4.76
N LEU A 62 6.27 -2.70 -3.83
CA LEU A 62 5.34 -1.60 -4.10
C LEU A 62 5.91 -0.57 -5.09
N ALA A 63 7.18 -0.19 -4.96
CA ALA A 63 7.86 0.70 -5.89
C ALA A 63 7.95 0.08 -7.30
N GLN A 64 8.22 -1.23 -7.38
CA GLN A 64 8.23 -1.96 -8.64
C GLN A 64 6.84 -1.96 -9.30
N TYR A 65 5.76 -2.17 -8.51
CA TYR A 65 4.39 -2.07 -9.01
C TYR A 65 4.13 -0.71 -9.71
N TYR A 66 4.52 0.41 -9.09
CA TYR A 66 4.33 1.75 -9.69
C TYR A 66 5.22 1.99 -10.91
N ARG A 67 6.42 1.44 -10.93
CA ARG A 67 7.31 1.49 -12.11
C ARG A 67 6.67 0.78 -13.30
N ASP A 68 6.10 -0.40 -13.06
CA ASP A 68 5.55 -1.25 -14.13
C ASP A 68 4.23 -0.70 -14.66
N ASN A 69 3.34 -0.26 -13.77
CA ASN A 69 1.97 0.11 -14.13
C ASN A 69 1.81 1.62 -14.42
N TYR A 70 2.56 2.49 -13.74
CA TYR A 70 2.42 3.95 -13.85
C TYR A 70 3.65 4.65 -14.45
N LYS A 71 4.72 3.91 -14.74
CA LYS A 71 6.00 4.46 -15.20
C LYS A 71 6.60 5.49 -14.24
N LEU A 72 6.29 5.36 -12.96
CA LEU A 72 6.83 6.18 -11.89
C LEU A 72 8.10 5.55 -11.32
N ASP A 73 9.20 6.30 -11.36
CA ASP A 73 10.43 5.92 -10.69
C ASP A 73 10.38 6.40 -9.24
N ILE A 74 10.20 5.45 -8.32
CA ILE A 74 10.08 5.71 -6.90
C ILE A 74 11.39 5.38 -6.21
N THR A 75 11.93 6.33 -5.46
CA THR A 75 13.11 6.13 -4.63
C THR A 75 12.70 5.78 -3.20
N ILE A 76 13.23 4.67 -2.68
CA ILE A 76 13.05 4.30 -1.28
C ILE A 76 14.19 4.94 -0.48
N LEU A 77 13.83 5.78 0.49
CA LEU A 77 14.79 6.44 1.36
C LEU A 77 15.14 5.56 2.57
N LYS A 78 16.18 5.95 3.30
CA LYS A 78 16.54 5.30 4.56
C LYS A 78 15.37 5.43 5.57
N GLY A 79 15.11 4.37 6.30
CA GLY A 79 14.07 4.36 7.33
C GLY A 79 14.33 5.39 8.44
N ILE A 80 13.27 5.97 8.95
CA ILE A 80 13.26 6.98 10.00
C ILE A 80 12.75 6.35 11.29
N THR A 81 13.44 6.58 12.40
CA THR A 81 12.95 6.22 13.73
C THR A 81 11.82 7.17 14.13
N VAL A 82 10.70 6.62 14.58
CA VAL A 82 9.57 7.39 15.08
C VAL A 82 9.83 7.76 16.55
N ASP A 83 9.87 9.06 16.84
CA ASP A 83 10.06 9.57 18.21
C ASP A 83 8.86 9.24 19.08
N GLY A 84 9.09 8.99 20.38
CA GLY A 84 8.05 8.67 21.34
C GLY A 84 6.99 9.78 21.53
N THR A 85 7.32 11.04 21.20
CA THR A 85 6.39 12.18 21.27
C THR A 85 5.32 12.15 20.18
N VAL A 86 5.49 11.31 19.16
CA VAL A 86 4.49 11.06 18.09
C VAL A 86 3.40 10.12 18.60
N ARG A 87 3.68 9.34 19.65
CA ARG A 87 2.75 8.34 20.20
C ARG A 87 1.82 8.97 21.25
N ASP A 88 0.54 8.71 21.11
CA ASP A 88 -0.44 8.90 22.18
C ASP A 88 -0.51 7.60 23.00
N SER A 89 0.09 7.61 24.18
CA SER A 89 0.13 6.44 25.07
C SER A 89 -1.25 6.04 25.60
N SER A 90 -2.20 6.98 25.69
CA SER A 90 -3.56 6.70 26.16
C SER A 90 -4.37 5.90 25.13
N ARG A 91 -4.04 6.07 23.83
CA ARG A 91 -4.68 5.36 22.72
C ARG A 91 -3.85 4.20 22.18
N GLY A 92 -2.55 4.17 22.47
CA GLY A 92 -1.62 3.22 21.87
C GLY A 92 -1.38 3.46 20.37
N GLN A 93 -1.77 4.62 19.85
CA GLN A 93 -1.72 4.98 18.43
C GLN A 93 -0.71 6.10 18.18
N LEU A 94 -0.27 6.25 16.92
CA LEU A 94 0.54 7.39 16.49
C LEU A 94 -0.38 8.53 16.04
N MET A 95 0.02 9.76 16.36
CA MET A 95 -0.67 10.97 15.91
C MET A 95 -0.28 11.27 14.47
N ALA A 96 -1.24 11.20 13.55
CA ALA A 96 -1.00 11.22 12.11
C ALA A 96 -0.32 12.52 11.63
N GLU A 97 -0.72 13.67 12.15
CA GLU A 97 -0.12 14.95 11.80
C GLU A 97 1.35 15.01 12.20
N LYS A 98 1.67 14.60 13.43
CA LYS A 98 3.05 14.55 13.91
C LYS A 98 3.90 13.55 13.15
N LEU A 99 3.28 12.44 12.70
CA LEU A 99 3.98 11.45 11.90
C LEU A 99 4.37 11.98 10.54
N VAL A 100 3.49 12.76 9.85
CA VAL A 100 3.83 13.46 8.60
C VAL A 100 4.95 14.47 8.83
N GLU A 101 4.91 15.22 9.95
CA GLU A 101 5.99 16.15 10.30
C GLU A 101 7.31 15.42 10.55
N SER A 102 7.28 14.24 11.18
CA SER A 102 8.47 13.38 11.39
C SER A 102 9.06 12.91 10.07
N VAL A 103 8.22 12.55 9.08
CA VAL A 103 8.70 12.22 7.72
C VAL A 103 9.49 13.39 7.16
N ARG A 104 8.95 14.59 7.20
CA ARG A 104 9.60 15.81 6.68
C ARG A 104 10.89 16.14 7.42
N ALA A 105 10.87 16.07 8.74
CA ALA A 105 12.03 16.35 9.58
C ALA A 105 13.16 15.33 9.39
N GLY A 106 12.80 14.07 9.11
CA GLY A 106 13.77 12.99 8.91
C GLY A 106 14.48 13.01 7.56
N VAL A 107 13.96 13.79 6.57
CA VAL A 107 14.54 13.94 5.23
C VAL A 107 14.59 15.42 4.81
N PRO A 108 15.35 16.26 5.56
CA PRO A 108 15.31 17.71 5.40
C PRO A 108 15.73 18.19 4.01
N GLU A 109 16.53 17.42 3.28
CA GLU A 109 16.95 17.70 1.91
C GLU A 109 15.78 17.70 0.91
N TYR A 110 14.71 16.99 1.23
CA TYR A 110 13.51 16.89 0.39
C TYR A 110 12.33 17.69 0.95
N ALA A 111 12.32 17.99 2.25
CA ALA A 111 11.16 18.54 2.97
C ALA A 111 10.65 19.89 2.43
N ASN A 112 11.55 20.67 1.82
CA ASN A 112 11.25 21.99 1.27
C ASN A 112 11.28 22.03 -0.28
N ASP A 113 11.59 20.93 -0.96
CA ASP A 113 11.51 20.83 -2.42
C ASP A 113 10.05 20.56 -2.83
N PRO A 114 9.37 21.47 -3.53
CA PRO A 114 7.99 21.27 -3.96
C PRO A 114 7.84 20.12 -4.98
N ARG A 115 8.95 19.63 -5.54
CA ARG A 115 8.98 18.48 -6.46
C ARG A 115 9.13 17.16 -5.74
N ALA A 116 9.48 17.16 -4.46
CA ALA A 116 9.60 15.93 -3.67
C ALA A 116 8.26 15.56 -3.05
N ILE A 117 7.68 14.45 -3.48
CA ILE A 117 6.49 13.86 -2.88
C ILE A 117 6.93 12.77 -1.90
N LEU A 118 6.68 12.99 -0.61
CA LEU A 118 7.11 12.09 0.46
C LEU A 118 5.93 11.25 0.94
N ILE A 119 6.04 9.93 0.89
CA ILE A 119 5.03 9.01 1.44
C ILE A 119 5.69 8.13 2.48
N GLY A 120 5.35 8.36 3.75
CA GLY A 120 5.80 7.58 4.89
C GLY A 120 4.93 6.34 5.09
N PHE A 121 5.55 5.23 5.53
CA PHE A 121 4.86 3.96 5.75
C PHE A 121 5.09 3.46 7.17
N THR A 122 4.01 3.08 7.85
CA THR A 122 4.08 2.47 9.18
C THR A 122 3.16 1.26 9.30
N SER A 123 3.59 0.28 10.08
CA SER A 123 2.74 -0.85 10.50
C SER A 123 1.96 -0.56 11.78
N GLU A 124 2.18 0.60 12.38
CA GLU A 124 1.48 1.00 13.61
C GLU A 124 0.18 1.75 13.29
N ASP A 125 -0.81 1.62 14.18
CA ASP A 125 -2.10 2.28 14.04
C ASP A 125 -1.97 3.80 14.21
N ILE A 126 -2.64 4.57 13.35
CA ILE A 126 -2.60 6.03 13.35
C ILE A 126 -4.00 6.63 13.51
N TYR A 127 -4.06 7.81 14.10
CA TYR A 127 -5.29 8.60 14.14
C TYR A 127 -4.99 10.10 13.93
N PRO A 128 -5.89 10.86 13.29
CA PRO A 128 -5.74 12.30 13.15
C PRO A 128 -6.21 13.01 14.43
N THR A 129 -5.37 13.88 14.98
CA THR A 129 -5.70 14.67 16.18
C THR A 129 -6.66 15.81 15.86
N SER A 130 -6.68 16.27 14.61
CA SER A 130 -7.56 17.33 14.11
C SER A 130 -8.99 16.87 13.81
N GLN A 131 -9.25 15.57 13.87
CA GLN A 131 -10.55 14.96 13.59
C GLN A 131 -11.01 14.08 14.76
N LYS A 132 -12.32 13.87 14.87
CA LYS A 132 -12.90 12.94 15.87
C LYS A 132 -12.88 11.47 15.41
N TRP A 133 -11.96 11.12 14.51
CA TRP A 133 -11.85 9.78 13.98
C TRP A 133 -11.12 8.84 14.94
N GLN A 134 -11.52 7.58 14.93
CA GLN A 134 -10.88 6.57 15.77
C GLN A 134 -9.53 6.11 15.19
N PHE A 135 -9.36 6.19 13.88
CA PHE A 135 -8.15 5.83 13.14
C PHE A 135 -8.15 6.45 11.75
N ALA A 136 -7.03 6.28 11.04
CA ALA A 136 -6.93 6.55 9.61
C ALA A 136 -6.06 5.49 8.93
N PHE A 137 -6.34 5.18 7.65
CA PHE A 137 -5.44 4.40 6.80
C PHE A 137 -4.29 5.24 6.26
N GLY A 138 -4.47 6.52 6.16
CA GLY A 138 -3.44 7.48 5.74
C GLY A 138 -3.82 8.90 6.08
N TRP A 139 -2.84 9.77 6.10
CA TRP A 139 -3.02 11.19 6.41
C TRP A 139 -2.09 12.06 5.56
N ARG A 140 -2.62 13.20 5.11
CA ARG A 140 -1.88 14.23 4.35
C ARG A 140 -2.02 15.56 5.06
N LEU A 141 -0.94 16.33 5.14
CA LEU A 141 -1.02 17.74 5.53
C LEU A 141 -1.23 18.58 4.27
N GLY A 142 -2.30 19.39 4.25
CA GLY A 142 -2.84 20.02 3.06
C GLY A 142 -1.86 20.84 2.20
N SER A 143 -0.89 21.52 2.81
CA SER A 143 0.13 22.33 2.10
C SER A 143 1.47 21.62 1.94
N SER A 144 1.66 20.48 2.60
CA SER A 144 2.89 19.70 2.48
C SER A 144 2.77 18.70 1.33
N HIS A 145 3.87 18.44 0.64
CA HIS A 145 3.96 17.37 -0.35
C HIS A 145 4.26 16.02 0.33
N ALA A 146 3.68 15.81 1.51
CA ALA A 146 3.94 14.65 2.35
C ALA A 146 2.65 14.00 2.85
N ALA A 147 2.69 12.68 2.89
CA ALA A 147 1.64 11.82 3.43
C ALA A 147 2.23 10.71 4.28
N VAL A 148 1.39 10.05 5.06
CA VAL A 148 1.71 8.78 5.72
C VAL A 148 0.60 7.78 5.46
N VAL A 149 0.98 6.50 5.33
CA VAL A 149 0.06 5.37 5.16
C VAL A 149 0.35 4.36 6.27
N SER A 150 -0.69 3.90 6.94
CA SER A 150 -0.63 2.86 7.96
C SER A 150 -1.25 1.57 7.44
N THR A 151 -0.54 0.47 7.57
CA THR A 151 -1.06 -0.87 7.22
C THR A 151 -1.73 -1.57 8.39
N ALA A 152 -1.69 -1.00 9.61
CA ALA A 152 -2.17 -1.63 10.85
C ALA A 152 -3.58 -2.22 10.73
N ARG A 153 -4.49 -1.51 10.06
CA ARG A 153 -5.90 -1.91 9.91
C ARG A 153 -6.25 -2.44 8.52
N MET A 154 -5.25 -2.66 7.66
CA MET A 154 -5.48 -3.18 6.30
C MET A 154 -5.56 -4.71 6.26
N SER A 155 -5.04 -5.39 7.27
CA SER A 155 -5.12 -6.85 7.39
C SER A 155 -6.45 -7.30 7.96
N LEU A 156 -6.99 -8.40 7.44
CA LEU A 156 -8.17 -9.09 8.02
C LEU A 156 -7.88 -9.63 9.42
N HIS A 157 -6.62 -9.89 9.76
CA HIS A 157 -6.22 -10.31 11.10
C HIS A 157 -6.63 -9.29 12.18
N TYR A 158 -6.67 -8.01 11.84
CA TYR A 158 -7.14 -6.94 12.72
C TYR A 158 -8.58 -7.18 13.22
N ILE A 159 -9.44 -7.79 12.39
CA ILE A 159 -10.83 -8.13 12.75
C ILE A 159 -11.00 -9.61 13.10
N GLY A 160 -9.90 -10.31 13.43
CA GLY A 160 -9.96 -11.71 13.85
C GLY A 160 -10.16 -12.71 12.71
N GLN A 161 -10.01 -12.29 11.45
CA GLN A 161 -10.05 -13.16 10.28
C GLN A 161 -8.64 -13.66 9.91
N PRO A 162 -8.50 -14.78 9.20
CA PRO A 162 -7.22 -15.21 8.64
C PRO A 162 -6.57 -14.09 7.80
N MET A 163 -5.25 -13.99 7.89
CA MET A 163 -4.50 -13.01 7.10
C MET A 163 -4.61 -13.34 5.61
N ASP A 164 -4.99 -12.35 4.82
CA ASP A 164 -4.92 -12.36 3.36
C ASP A 164 -3.92 -11.29 2.91
N LEU A 165 -2.72 -11.74 2.54
CA LEU A 165 -1.63 -10.84 2.12
C LEU A 165 -1.99 -10.10 0.82
N ASN A 166 -2.60 -10.78 -0.15
CA ASN A 166 -2.98 -10.17 -1.42
C ASN A 166 -4.00 -9.04 -1.22
N LEU A 167 -4.97 -9.26 -0.33
CA LEU A 167 -5.97 -8.24 -0.01
C LEU A 167 -5.34 -7.05 0.74
N SER A 168 -4.42 -7.33 1.67
CA SER A 168 -3.69 -6.27 2.40
C SER A 168 -2.82 -5.43 1.46
N GLU A 169 -2.12 -6.05 0.52
CA GLU A 169 -1.35 -5.37 -0.52
C GLU A 169 -2.24 -4.53 -1.44
N THR A 170 -3.38 -5.07 -1.87
CA THR A 170 -4.36 -4.34 -2.69
C THR A 170 -4.84 -3.07 -1.97
N ARG A 171 -5.18 -3.17 -0.68
CA ARG A 171 -5.58 -2.02 0.14
C ARG A 171 -4.47 -0.98 0.27
N LEU A 172 -3.23 -1.45 0.46
CA LEU A 172 -2.07 -0.58 0.51
C LEU A 172 -1.89 0.17 -0.82
N ARG A 173 -1.94 -0.53 -1.96
CA ARG A 173 -1.87 0.09 -3.29
C ARG A 173 -2.94 1.15 -3.49
N LYS A 174 -4.20 0.87 -3.14
CA LYS A 174 -5.29 1.85 -3.24
C LYS A 174 -4.99 3.15 -2.47
N MET A 175 -4.52 3.04 -1.23
CA MET A 175 -4.17 4.22 -0.44
C MET A 175 -2.99 5.00 -1.02
N VAL A 176 -1.95 4.30 -1.49
CA VAL A 176 -0.78 4.92 -2.10
C VAL A 176 -1.11 5.52 -3.47
N THR A 177 -1.92 4.84 -4.30
CA THR A 177 -2.41 5.40 -5.58
C THR A 177 -3.19 6.68 -5.33
N LYS A 178 -4.07 6.70 -4.31
CA LYS A 178 -4.79 7.93 -3.91
C LYS A 178 -3.83 9.06 -3.54
N ASP A 179 -2.78 8.79 -2.75
CA ASP A 179 -1.81 9.81 -2.36
C ASP A 179 -0.99 10.30 -3.55
N ILE A 180 -0.55 9.41 -4.44
CA ILE A 180 0.12 9.77 -5.70
C ILE A 180 -0.81 10.61 -6.58
N GLY A 181 -2.07 10.21 -6.73
CA GLY A 181 -3.06 10.97 -7.49
C GLY A 181 -3.19 12.42 -7.02
N ILE A 182 -3.30 12.60 -5.72
CA ILE A 182 -3.50 13.92 -5.12
C ILE A 182 -2.21 14.75 -5.09
N LEU A 183 -1.11 14.15 -4.63
CA LEU A 183 0.13 14.89 -4.36
C LEU A 183 0.98 15.06 -5.63
N TYR A 184 1.13 14.00 -6.41
CA TYR A 184 1.99 14.00 -7.60
C TYR A 184 1.26 14.51 -8.84
N TYR A 185 0.05 14.00 -9.13
CA TYR A 185 -0.73 14.43 -10.30
C TYR A 185 -1.63 15.64 -10.03
N GLY A 186 -1.87 15.98 -8.76
CA GLY A 186 -2.75 17.11 -8.40
C GLY A 186 -4.23 16.85 -8.66
N LEU A 187 -4.64 15.59 -8.72
CA LEU A 187 -6.03 15.20 -8.96
C LEU A 187 -6.91 15.55 -7.76
N PRO A 188 -8.11 16.11 -7.98
CA PRO A 188 -9.04 16.41 -6.90
C PRO A 188 -9.66 15.13 -6.34
N GLN A 189 -9.92 15.11 -5.04
CA GLN A 189 -10.78 14.12 -4.45
C GLN A 189 -12.22 14.29 -4.97
N ASN A 190 -13.00 13.20 -4.97
CA ASN A 190 -14.35 13.18 -5.49
C ASN A 190 -15.32 12.40 -4.58
N GLN A 191 -16.62 12.40 -4.94
CA GLN A 191 -17.69 11.73 -4.21
C GLN A 191 -18.06 10.35 -4.79
N ASN A 192 -17.33 9.87 -5.82
CA ASN A 192 -17.62 8.57 -6.43
C ASN A 192 -17.02 7.44 -5.55
N PRO A 193 -17.84 6.56 -4.94
CA PRO A 193 -17.37 5.50 -4.06
C PRO A 193 -16.60 4.39 -4.78
N LYS A 194 -16.55 4.41 -6.11
CA LYS A 194 -15.74 3.48 -6.92
C LYS A 194 -14.38 4.05 -7.34
N SER A 195 -14.18 5.36 -7.15
CA SER A 195 -12.92 6.02 -7.49
C SER A 195 -11.90 5.83 -6.37
N VAL A 196 -10.63 5.56 -6.72
CA VAL A 196 -9.52 5.58 -5.76
C VAL A 196 -9.38 6.95 -5.07
N LEU A 197 -9.86 8.03 -5.72
CA LEU A 197 -9.85 9.40 -5.20
C LEU A 197 -11.10 9.72 -4.32
N PHE A 198 -11.91 8.73 -3.99
CA PHE A 198 -13.08 8.91 -3.13
C PHE A 198 -12.68 9.50 -1.78
N ASN A 199 -13.36 10.57 -1.34
CA ASN A 199 -13.03 11.26 -0.08
C ASN A 199 -13.68 10.63 1.16
N GLY A 200 -14.59 9.67 1.00
CA GLY A 200 -15.36 9.05 2.08
C GLY A 200 -14.85 7.68 2.53
N ILE A 201 -13.56 7.38 2.40
CA ILE A 201 -13.00 6.12 2.92
C ILE A 201 -12.88 6.22 4.44
N MET A 202 -13.86 5.69 5.16
CA MET A 202 -13.94 5.75 6.63
C MET A 202 -13.66 4.40 7.29
N GLY A 203 -13.71 3.31 6.52
CA GLY A 203 -13.48 1.95 7.00
C GLY A 203 -12.99 1.03 5.89
N ILE A 204 -12.86 -0.25 6.26
CA ILE A 204 -12.34 -1.27 5.34
C ILE A 204 -13.32 -1.55 4.19
N GLU A 205 -14.62 -1.40 4.45
CA GLU A 205 -15.66 -1.64 3.45
C GLU A 205 -15.56 -0.65 2.30
N GLU A 206 -15.41 0.65 2.60
CA GLU A 206 -15.20 1.66 1.56
C GLU A 206 -13.86 1.49 0.86
N LEU A 207 -12.80 1.14 1.61
CA LEU A 207 -11.49 0.88 1.03
C LEU A 207 -11.52 -0.31 0.05
N ASP A 208 -12.32 -1.35 0.35
CA ASP A 208 -12.48 -2.50 -0.55
C ASP A 208 -13.30 -2.15 -1.80
N GLN A 209 -14.23 -1.19 -1.70
CA GLN A 209 -15.10 -0.78 -2.81
C GLN A 209 -14.43 0.13 -3.84
N VAL A 210 -13.48 0.98 -3.44
CA VAL A 210 -12.78 1.87 -4.38
C VAL A 210 -11.91 1.07 -5.36
N GLY A 211 -11.69 1.61 -6.57
CA GLY A 211 -10.77 1.04 -7.55
C GLY A 211 -9.30 1.18 -7.12
N GLU A 212 -8.39 0.61 -7.89
CA GLU A 212 -6.95 0.75 -7.71
C GLU A 212 -6.35 1.87 -8.57
N ASP A 213 -7.06 2.29 -9.63
CA ASP A 213 -6.60 3.25 -10.63
C ASP A 213 -7.43 4.55 -10.60
N PHE A 214 -6.93 5.60 -11.29
CA PHE A 214 -7.57 6.92 -11.41
C PHE A 214 -8.78 6.92 -12.34
#